data_8b72aed6c914b1af7d698b6026ec9af3
#
_entry.id   8b72aed6c914b1af7d698b6026ec9af3
#
_cell.length_a   1.000
_cell.length_b   1.000
_cell.length_c   1.000
_cell.angle_alpha   90.00
_cell.angle_beta   90.00
_cell.angle_gamma   90.00
#
_symmetry.space_group_name_H-M   'P 1'
#
loop_
_entity.id
_entity.type
_entity.pdbx_description
1 polymer ?
#
loop_
_entity_poly.entity_id
_entity_poly.type
_entity_poly.pdbx_seq_one_letter_code
_entity_poly.pdbx_strand_id
1 'polypeptide(L)'
;DMEAMSQSIGEFFRSESKDTLALAKIFKKQLDIQNEFEKKAKGTIAESFIKANKPHIPDGHENAIEYVRNLKDCYFSYIDFNDKTLQSSNFLSEKIISYVFGMTDENMGDLVSYRANIVDVFDAMKEAKPAIKISLLTILWQQMADLSLESTANYISDTYLLALAEKAQDKKLVSELTKFKTTSIGTIAPDFSLEKTFGDITTKTKLSALNTDNEYVIVFWSSACSHCMLEIPQLKEFVKM
;
A
#
# COMPACT_ATOMS: atom_id res chain seq x y z
N ASP A 1 -25.46 12.90 -9.33
CA ASP A 1 -24.64 11.78 -9.25
C ASP A 1 -23.19 12.22 -9.25
N MET A 2 -22.50 12.03 -8.12
CA MET A 2 -21.17 12.59 -7.88
C MET A 2 -20.14 12.04 -8.87
N GLU A 3 -20.23 10.77 -9.23
CA GLU A 3 -19.34 10.14 -10.19
C GLU A 3 -19.46 10.77 -11.58
N ALA A 4 -20.70 11.01 -12.05
CA ALA A 4 -20.94 11.69 -13.31
C ALA A 4 -20.37 13.14 -13.31
N MET A 5 -20.36 13.81 -12.15
CA MET A 5 -19.73 15.14 -12.04
C MET A 5 -18.21 15.05 -12.14
N SER A 6 -17.60 14.07 -11.48
CA SER A 6 -16.16 13.84 -11.57
C SER A 6 -15.71 13.51 -12.99
N GLN A 7 -16.49 12.69 -13.71
CA GLN A 7 -16.26 12.42 -15.14
C GLN A 7 -16.37 13.67 -15.99
N SER A 8 -17.41 14.50 -15.78
CA SER A 8 -17.61 15.76 -16.51
C SER A 8 -16.46 16.75 -16.27
N ILE A 9 -15.92 16.83 -15.06
CA ILE A 9 -14.76 17.67 -14.74
C ILE A 9 -13.52 17.13 -15.49
N GLY A 10 -13.29 15.83 -15.46
CA GLY A 10 -12.19 15.19 -16.19
C GLY A 10 -12.28 15.41 -17.71
N GLU A 11 -13.48 15.32 -18.29
CA GLU A 11 -13.72 15.60 -19.71
C GLU A 11 -13.47 17.07 -20.05
N PHE A 12 -13.92 18.00 -19.18
CA PHE A 12 -13.68 19.42 -19.36
C PHE A 12 -12.18 19.73 -19.47
N PHE A 13 -11.38 19.23 -18.53
CA PHE A 13 -9.92 19.47 -18.55
C PHE A 13 -9.22 18.76 -19.72
N ARG A 14 -9.62 17.54 -20.07
CA ARG A 14 -9.06 16.82 -21.23
C ARG A 14 -9.37 17.47 -22.57
N SER A 15 -10.53 18.10 -22.70
CA SER A 15 -10.92 18.84 -23.91
C SER A 15 -10.25 20.19 -24.07
N GLU A 16 -9.42 20.61 -23.10
CA GLU A 16 -8.81 21.95 -23.05
C GLU A 16 -9.83 23.09 -23.21
N SER A 17 -11.06 22.86 -22.76
CA SER A 17 -12.14 23.80 -22.84
C SER A 17 -11.81 25.10 -22.09
N LYS A 18 -12.08 26.25 -22.72
CA LYS A 18 -11.94 27.57 -22.11
C LYS A 18 -13.25 28.11 -21.54
N ASP A 19 -14.32 27.32 -21.57
CA ASP A 19 -15.63 27.72 -21.04
C ASP A 19 -15.67 27.63 -19.50
N THR A 20 -15.08 28.62 -18.85
CA THR A 20 -15.06 28.74 -17.39
C THR A 20 -16.45 28.78 -16.76
N LEU A 21 -17.47 29.26 -17.51
CA LEU A 21 -18.86 29.30 -17.03
C LEU A 21 -19.47 27.88 -17.00
N ALA A 22 -19.16 27.05 -17.99
CA ALA A 22 -19.58 25.65 -17.98
C ALA A 22 -18.95 24.89 -16.78
N LEU A 23 -17.65 25.07 -16.52
CA LEU A 23 -16.96 24.46 -15.38
C LEU A 23 -17.56 24.92 -14.04
N ALA A 24 -17.79 26.23 -13.87
CA ALA A 24 -18.41 26.77 -12.66
C ALA A 24 -19.82 26.23 -12.42
N LYS A 25 -20.60 25.94 -13.47
CA LYS A 25 -21.92 25.30 -13.35
C LYS A 25 -21.77 23.84 -12.86
N ILE A 26 -20.75 23.11 -13.31
CA ILE A 26 -20.48 21.74 -12.86
C ILE A 26 -20.13 21.76 -11.36
N PHE A 27 -19.21 22.61 -10.92
CA PHE A 27 -18.84 22.74 -9.51
C PHE A 27 -20.01 23.15 -8.63
N LYS A 28 -20.83 24.12 -9.08
CA LYS A 28 -22.03 24.50 -8.36
C LYS A 28 -23.00 23.33 -8.18
N LYS A 29 -23.24 22.57 -9.25
CA LYS A 29 -24.10 21.37 -9.19
C LYS A 29 -23.52 20.31 -8.25
N GLN A 30 -22.20 20.11 -8.26
CA GLN A 30 -21.51 19.19 -7.35
C GLN A 30 -21.70 19.61 -5.89
N LEU A 31 -21.55 20.92 -5.59
CA LEU A 31 -21.77 21.48 -4.26
C LEU A 31 -23.23 21.32 -3.81
N ASP A 32 -24.19 21.58 -4.68
CA ASP A 32 -25.62 21.45 -4.36
C ASP A 32 -25.96 19.99 -4.03
N ILE A 33 -25.45 19.04 -4.81
CA ILE A 33 -25.61 17.59 -4.55
C ILE A 33 -24.96 17.20 -3.21
N GLN A 34 -23.74 17.65 -2.94
CA GLN A 34 -23.04 17.36 -1.69
C GLN A 34 -23.85 17.86 -0.48
N ASN A 35 -24.31 19.11 -0.53
CA ASN A 35 -25.11 19.72 0.53
C ASN A 35 -26.45 18.98 0.75
N GLU A 36 -27.07 18.51 -0.32
CA GLU A 36 -28.32 17.72 -0.24
C GLU A 36 -28.06 16.39 0.47
N PHE A 37 -26.98 15.68 0.10
CA PHE A 37 -26.63 14.40 0.76
C PHE A 37 -26.22 14.60 2.21
N GLU A 38 -25.42 15.61 2.54
CA GLU A 38 -25.05 15.93 3.92
C GLU A 38 -26.30 16.19 4.77
N LYS A 39 -27.28 16.95 4.22
CA LYS A 39 -28.55 17.22 4.92
C LYS A 39 -29.39 15.96 5.12
N LYS A 40 -29.49 15.09 4.11
CA LYS A 40 -30.25 13.83 4.20
C LYS A 40 -29.63 12.82 5.13
N ALA A 41 -28.31 12.77 5.19
CA ALA A 41 -27.57 11.81 5.98
C ALA A 41 -27.45 12.19 7.46
N LYS A 42 -27.78 13.43 7.82
CA LYS A 42 -27.61 13.95 9.17
C LYS A 42 -28.27 13.05 10.23
N GLY A 43 -27.49 12.64 11.23
CA GLY A 43 -27.92 11.74 12.29
C GLY A 43 -28.06 10.27 11.88
N THR A 44 -27.62 9.89 10.71
CA THR A 44 -27.58 8.51 10.24
C THR A 44 -26.14 7.97 10.17
N ILE A 45 -25.98 6.65 10.02
CA ILE A 45 -24.66 6.02 9.82
C ILE A 45 -23.95 6.52 8.54
N ALA A 46 -24.72 6.99 7.55
CA ALA A 46 -24.20 7.50 6.30
C ALA A 46 -23.52 8.88 6.42
N GLU A 47 -23.79 9.62 7.50
CA GLU A 47 -23.25 10.98 7.69
C GLU A 47 -21.71 11.00 7.64
N SER A 48 -21.06 10.09 8.38
CA SER A 48 -19.60 9.99 8.41
C SER A 48 -19.00 9.70 7.03
N PHE A 49 -19.62 8.78 6.29
CA PHE A 49 -19.14 8.41 4.95
C PHE A 49 -19.32 9.54 3.93
N ILE A 50 -20.47 10.22 3.92
CA ILE A 50 -20.74 11.32 3.01
C ILE A 50 -19.80 12.48 3.27
N LYS A 51 -19.58 12.82 4.55
CA LYS A 51 -18.62 13.85 4.94
C LYS A 51 -17.20 13.48 4.55
N ALA A 52 -16.76 12.27 4.84
CA ALA A 52 -15.41 11.79 4.54
C ALA A 52 -15.14 11.63 3.03
N ASN A 53 -16.18 11.50 2.20
CA ASN A 53 -16.09 11.43 0.73
C ASN A 53 -16.29 12.78 0.04
N LYS A 54 -16.40 13.87 0.80
CA LYS A 54 -16.56 15.20 0.20
C LYS A 54 -15.40 15.51 -0.75
N PRO A 55 -15.68 15.78 -2.04
CA PRO A 55 -14.63 16.09 -3.00
C PRO A 55 -14.11 17.52 -2.80
N HIS A 56 -12.95 17.82 -3.40
CA HIS A 56 -12.53 19.19 -3.60
C HIS A 56 -13.50 19.90 -4.55
N ILE A 57 -14.09 21.00 -4.10
CA ILE A 57 -15.00 21.85 -4.88
C ILE A 57 -14.43 23.26 -4.82
N PRO A 58 -13.86 23.78 -5.92
CA PRO A 58 -13.28 25.11 -5.94
C PRO A 58 -14.30 26.22 -5.68
N ASP A 59 -13.91 27.24 -4.93
CA ASP A 59 -14.70 28.48 -4.76
C ASP A 59 -14.58 29.42 -5.96
N GLY A 60 -13.61 29.18 -6.85
CA GLY A 60 -13.29 29.99 -8.01
C GLY A 60 -12.80 29.19 -9.19
N HIS A 61 -12.20 29.89 -10.17
CA HIS A 61 -11.59 29.23 -11.32
C HIS A 61 -10.24 28.60 -10.93
N GLU A 62 -10.09 27.33 -11.23
CA GLU A 62 -8.82 26.61 -11.17
C GLU A 62 -8.50 26.03 -12.56
N ASN A 63 -7.25 26.09 -12.98
CA ASN A 63 -6.78 25.32 -14.12
C ASN A 63 -6.58 23.86 -13.74
N ALA A 64 -6.32 22.98 -14.70
CA ALA A 64 -6.18 21.53 -14.48
C ALA A 64 -5.09 21.19 -13.44
N ILE A 65 -3.94 21.88 -13.49
CA ILE A 65 -2.80 21.64 -12.60
C ILE A 65 -3.17 22.07 -11.17
N GLU A 66 -3.78 23.23 -11.03
CA GLU A 66 -4.24 23.75 -9.73
C GLU A 66 -5.32 22.81 -9.12
N TYR A 67 -6.28 22.38 -9.93
CA TYR A 67 -7.34 21.48 -9.50
C TYR A 67 -6.80 20.15 -9.01
N VAL A 68 -5.90 19.52 -9.77
CA VAL A 68 -5.30 18.22 -9.38
C VAL A 68 -4.48 18.37 -8.10
N ARG A 69 -3.69 19.46 -7.98
CA ARG A 69 -2.93 19.73 -6.75
C ARG A 69 -3.86 19.92 -5.55
N ASN A 70 -4.89 20.76 -5.67
CA ASN A 70 -5.83 21.02 -4.58
C ASN A 70 -6.67 19.79 -4.23
N LEU A 71 -7.02 18.96 -5.23
CA LEU A 71 -7.66 17.66 -5.02
C LEU A 71 -6.78 16.75 -4.15
N LYS A 72 -5.49 16.71 -4.44
CA LYS A 72 -4.50 15.93 -3.66
C LYS A 72 -4.34 16.49 -2.24
N ASP A 73 -4.15 17.79 -2.10
CA ASP A 73 -3.96 18.47 -0.81
C ASP A 73 -5.17 18.35 0.12
N CYS A 74 -6.39 18.34 -0.46
CA CYS A 74 -7.65 18.23 0.29
C CYS A 74 -8.14 16.78 0.49
N TYR A 75 -7.45 15.77 -0.05
CA TYR A 75 -7.97 14.39 -0.10
C TYR A 75 -8.39 13.81 1.25
N PHE A 76 -7.66 14.13 2.30
CA PHE A 76 -7.92 13.66 3.66
C PHE A 76 -8.58 14.71 4.57
N SER A 77 -8.89 15.92 4.06
CA SER A 77 -9.32 17.05 4.89
C SER A 77 -10.61 16.80 5.67
N TYR A 78 -11.46 15.91 5.19
CA TYR A 78 -12.75 15.60 5.83
C TYR A 78 -12.78 14.22 6.49
N ILE A 79 -11.64 13.56 6.62
CA ILE A 79 -11.53 12.22 7.21
C ILE A 79 -11.10 12.32 8.66
N ASP A 80 -11.96 11.92 9.59
CA ASP A 80 -11.57 11.63 10.96
C ASP A 80 -11.19 10.14 11.08
N PHE A 81 -9.90 9.87 11.14
CA PHE A 81 -9.39 8.50 11.30
C PHE A 81 -9.80 7.85 12.63
N ASN A 82 -10.26 8.61 13.63
CA ASN A 82 -10.79 8.10 14.89
C ASN A 82 -12.29 7.85 14.87
N ASP A 83 -13.01 8.18 13.79
CA ASP A 83 -14.43 7.90 13.64
C ASP A 83 -14.69 6.38 13.61
N LYS A 84 -15.45 5.90 14.59
CA LYS A 84 -15.76 4.46 14.74
C LYS A 84 -16.59 3.91 13.59
N THR A 85 -17.43 4.75 12.96
CA THR A 85 -18.24 4.35 11.82
C THR A 85 -17.36 4.05 10.62
N LEU A 86 -16.38 4.93 10.31
CA LEU A 86 -15.42 4.71 9.23
C LEU A 86 -14.52 3.50 9.51
N GLN A 87 -14.13 3.30 10.78
CA GLN A 87 -13.31 2.15 11.20
C GLN A 87 -14.05 0.81 11.12
N SER A 88 -15.38 0.80 11.15
CA SER A 88 -16.18 -0.43 11.08
C SER A 88 -16.31 -1.04 9.69
N SER A 89 -15.63 -0.45 8.71
CA SER A 89 -15.66 -0.85 7.30
C SER A 89 -14.27 -0.76 6.67
N ASN A 90 -14.14 -1.15 5.41
CA ASN A 90 -12.91 -1.01 4.62
C ASN A 90 -12.65 0.43 4.15
N PHE A 91 -13.51 1.38 4.48
CA PHE A 91 -13.47 2.74 3.94
C PHE A 91 -12.10 3.40 4.09
N LEU A 92 -11.53 3.39 5.31
CA LEU A 92 -10.23 4.02 5.56
C LEU A 92 -9.09 3.34 4.81
N SER A 93 -9.08 2.01 4.77
CA SER A 93 -8.06 1.25 4.02
C SER A 93 -8.15 1.48 2.51
N GLU A 94 -9.37 1.47 1.96
CA GLU A 94 -9.59 1.77 0.54
C GLU A 94 -9.19 3.20 0.19
N LYS A 95 -9.46 4.18 1.08
CA LYS A 95 -9.05 5.57 0.88
C LYS A 95 -7.54 5.75 0.83
N ILE A 96 -6.79 5.16 1.77
CA ILE A 96 -5.32 5.28 1.75
C ILE A 96 -4.69 4.53 0.58
N ILE A 97 -5.21 3.35 0.21
CA ILE A 97 -4.74 2.60 -0.95
C ILE A 97 -5.02 3.39 -2.23
N SER A 98 -6.24 3.89 -2.42
CA SER A 98 -6.61 4.71 -3.58
C SER A 98 -5.75 5.97 -3.69
N TYR A 99 -5.40 6.60 -2.57
CA TYR A 99 -4.50 7.76 -2.56
C TYR A 99 -3.09 7.39 -3.01
N VAL A 100 -2.51 6.35 -2.39
CA VAL A 100 -1.11 5.98 -2.66
C VAL A 100 -0.91 5.57 -4.11
N PHE A 101 -1.82 4.80 -4.69
CA PHE A 101 -1.69 4.31 -6.07
C PHE A 101 -2.33 5.23 -7.12
N GLY A 102 -3.34 6.02 -6.76
CA GLY A 102 -4.10 6.85 -7.70
C GLY A 102 -3.64 8.30 -7.80
N MET A 103 -2.91 8.84 -6.80
CA MET A 103 -2.41 10.22 -6.80
C MET A 103 -0.92 10.29 -7.12
N THR A 104 -0.47 9.47 -8.07
CA THR A 104 0.92 9.49 -8.54
C THR A 104 1.20 10.70 -9.41
N ASP A 105 2.46 11.17 -9.38
CA ASP A 105 2.95 12.22 -10.28
C ASP A 105 3.57 11.55 -11.52
N GLU A 106 3.02 11.86 -12.69
CA GLU A 106 3.49 11.31 -13.98
C GLU A 106 4.96 11.68 -14.29
N ASN A 107 5.48 12.76 -13.66
CA ASN A 107 6.86 13.20 -13.81
C ASN A 107 7.83 12.46 -12.88
N MET A 108 7.34 11.65 -11.98
CA MET A 108 8.11 10.85 -11.05
C MET A 108 7.93 9.36 -11.36
N GLY A 109 8.96 8.56 -11.09
CA GLY A 109 8.78 7.10 -11.13
C GLY A 109 7.80 6.63 -10.05
N ASP A 110 7.04 5.58 -10.32
CA ASP A 110 5.98 5.07 -9.44
C ASP A 110 6.44 4.86 -7.99
N LEU A 111 7.60 4.24 -7.78
CA LEU A 111 8.14 3.99 -6.43
C LEU A 111 8.42 5.28 -5.65
N VAL A 112 8.84 6.35 -6.33
CA VAL A 112 9.08 7.66 -5.71
C VAL A 112 7.75 8.29 -5.34
N SER A 113 6.77 8.26 -6.25
CA SER A 113 5.42 8.75 -6.04
C SER A 113 4.72 8.00 -4.89
N TYR A 114 4.82 6.67 -4.85
CA TYR A 114 4.22 5.89 -3.74
C TYR A 114 4.81 6.28 -2.39
N ARG A 115 6.13 6.45 -2.29
CA ARG A 115 6.77 6.88 -1.03
C ARG A 115 6.34 8.28 -0.61
N ALA A 116 6.24 9.22 -1.53
CA ALA A 116 5.72 10.56 -1.24
C ALA A 116 4.28 10.50 -0.73
N ASN A 117 3.43 9.74 -1.41
CA ASN A 117 2.03 9.56 -1.01
C ASN A 117 1.89 8.84 0.35
N ILE A 118 2.80 7.93 0.69
CA ILE A 118 2.84 7.27 2.02
C ILE A 118 3.16 8.29 3.12
N VAL A 119 4.06 9.26 2.86
CA VAL A 119 4.32 10.37 3.80
C VAL A 119 3.04 11.17 4.03
N ASP A 120 2.34 11.57 2.96
CA ASP A 120 1.09 12.33 3.04
C ASP A 120 0.01 11.56 3.85
N VAL A 121 -0.12 10.25 3.63
CA VAL A 121 -1.02 9.37 4.39
C VAL A 121 -0.65 9.36 5.87
N PHE A 122 0.64 9.22 6.19
CA PHE A 122 1.09 9.20 7.59
C PHE A 122 0.84 10.54 8.28
N ASP A 123 1.09 11.65 7.60
CA ASP A 123 0.84 13.00 8.09
C ASP A 123 -0.67 13.27 8.29
N ALA A 124 -1.52 12.80 7.37
CA ALA A 124 -2.97 12.88 7.53
C ALA A 124 -3.47 12.12 8.77
N MET A 125 -2.78 11.03 9.14
CA MET A 125 -3.09 10.24 10.34
C MET A 125 -2.45 10.77 11.63
N LYS A 126 -1.80 11.97 11.64
CA LYS A 126 -1.04 12.46 12.81
C LYS A 126 -1.83 12.39 14.13
N GLU A 127 -3.12 12.73 14.11
CA GLU A 127 -4.02 12.72 15.28
C GLU A 127 -4.73 11.36 15.49
N ALA A 128 -4.50 10.38 14.62
CA ALA A 128 -5.09 9.05 14.77
C ALA A 128 -4.46 8.29 15.94
N LYS A 129 -5.26 7.47 16.61
CA LYS A 129 -4.79 6.59 17.69
C LYS A 129 -3.74 5.61 17.17
N PRO A 130 -2.71 5.26 17.98
CA PRO A 130 -1.65 4.35 17.55
C PRO A 130 -2.17 3.03 16.95
N ALA A 131 -3.20 2.43 17.53
CA ALA A 131 -3.79 1.20 17.02
C ALA A 131 -4.35 1.34 15.59
N ILE A 132 -4.92 2.51 15.26
CA ILE A 132 -5.44 2.78 13.91
C ILE A 132 -4.29 2.97 12.93
N LYS A 133 -3.24 3.72 13.32
CA LYS A 133 -2.02 3.87 12.51
C LYS A 133 -1.40 2.50 12.19
N ILE A 134 -1.23 1.65 13.20
CA ILE A 134 -0.69 0.30 13.03
C ILE A 134 -1.57 -0.49 12.05
N SER A 135 -2.88 -0.52 12.26
CA SER A 135 -3.80 -1.29 11.41
C SER A 135 -3.73 -0.84 9.95
N LEU A 136 -3.83 0.46 9.67
CA LEU A 136 -3.85 0.99 8.31
C LEU A 136 -2.48 0.86 7.61
N LEU A 137 -1.39 1.12 8.34
CA LEU A 137 -0.04 0.93 7.79
C LEU A 137 0.29 -0.54 7.54
N THR A 138 -0.23 -1.46 8.36
CA THR A 138 -0.08 -2.91 8.13
C THR A 138 -0.78 -3.33 6.84
N ILE A 139 -1.99 -2.84 6.61
CA ILE A 139 -2.73 -3.11 5.35
C ILE A 139 -1.95 -2.56 4.15
N LEU A 140 -1.43 -1.34 4.24
CA LEU A 140 -0.66 -0.74 3.15
C LEU A 140 0.66 -1.46 2.92
N TRP A 141 1.36 -1.85 3.99
CA TRP A 141 2.57 -2.67 3.93
C TRP A 141 2.31 -4.02 3.25
N GLN A 142 1.23 -4.71 3.65
CA GLN A 142 0.84 -5.99 3.04
C GLN A 142 0.53 -5.81 1.55
N GLN A 143 -0.21 -4.77 1.18
CA GLN A 143 -0.52 -4.47 -0.23
C GLN A 143 0.76 -4.28 -1.08
N MET A 144 1.78 -3.58 -0.53
CA MET A 144 3.06 -3.42 -1.22
C MET A 144 3.82 -4.75 -1.33
N ALA A 145 3.79 -5.57 -0.27
CA ALA A 145 4.41 -6.89 -0.28
C ALA A 145 3.76 -7.83 -1.31
N ASP A 146 2.43 -7.87 -1.37
CA ASP A 146 1.65 -8.70 -2.30
C ASP A 146 1.89 -8.31 -3.77
N LEU A 147 2.15 -7.03 -4.02
CA LEU A 147 2.53 -6.50 -5.33
C LEU A 147 4.02 -6.65 -5.65
N SER A 148 4.80 -7.34 -4.81
CA SER A 148 6.25 -7.47 -4.95
C SER A 148 7.01 -6.13 -4.96
N LEU A 149 6.46 -5.10 -4.35
CA LEU A 149 7.08 -3.78 -4.15
C LEU A 149 7.88 -3.75 -2.83
N GLU A 150 8.80 -4.71 -2.67
CA GLU A 150 9.52 -4.99 -1.42
C GLU A 150 10.24 -3.75 -0.86
N SER A 151 10.86 -2.94 -1.72
CA SER A 151 11.57 -1.74 -1.28
C SER A 151 10.63 -0.70 -0.68
N THR A 152 9.38 -0.61 -1.14
CA THR A 152 8.37 0.30 -0.59
C THR A 152 7.72 -0.29 0.65
N ALA A 153 7.48 -1.61 0.68
CA ALA A 153 7.04 -2.30 1.89
C ALA A 153 8.08 -2.11 3.03
N ASN A 154 9.36 -2.32 2.75
CA ASN A 154 10.43 -2.08 3.72
C ASN A 154 10.52 -0.62 4.15
N TYR A 155 10.26 0.33 3.24
CA TYR A 155 10.18 1.75 3.59
C TYR A 155 9.09 2.04 4.62
N ILE A 156 7.88 1.50 4.44
CA ILE A 156 6.76 1.63 5.41
C ILE A 156 7.18 1.03 6.76
N SER A 157 7.75 -0.18 6.74
CA SER A 157 8.21 -0.89 7.93
C SER A 157 9.25 -0.06 8.70
N ASP A 158 10.34 0.32 8.05
CA ASP A 158 11.49 0.96 8.70
C ASP A 158 11.19 2.37 9.17
N THR A 159 10.37 3.12 8.40
CA THR A 159 10.13 4.53 8.70
C THR A 159 9.04 4.71 9.76
N TYR A 160 8.03 3.84 9.77
CA TYR A 160 6.84 4.08 10.58
C TYR A 160 6.39 2.88 11.42
N LEU A 161 6.18 1.71 10.76
CA LEU A 161 5.39 0.64 11.34
C LEU A 161 6.12 -0.13 12.43
N LEU A 162 7.43 -0.38 12.27
CA LEU A 162 8.23 -1.14 13.23
C LEU A 162 8.26 -0.46 14.60
N ALA A 163 8.55 0.84 14.64
CA ALA A 163 8.59 1.60 15.90
C ALA A 163 7.22 1.66 16.60
N LEU A 164 6.12 1.75 15.82
CA LEU A 164 4.76 1.72 16.36
C LEU A 164 4.41 0.33 16.92
N ALA A 165 4.79 -0.75 16.22
CA ALA A 165 4.56 -2.11 16.65
C ALA A 165 5.35 -2.47 17.93
N GLU A 166 6.62 -2.04 18.01
CA GLU A 166 7.46 -2.21 19.21
C GLU A 166 6.86 -1.48 20.42
N LYS A 167 6.44 -0.22 20.25
CA LYS A 167 5.78 0.57 21.29
C LYS A 167 4.46 -0.06 21.76
N ALA A 168 3.73 -0.69 20.85
CA ALA A 168 2.49 -1.42 21.15
C ALA A 168 2.77 -2.83 21.72
N GLN A 169 4.02 -3.27 21.79
CA GLN A 169 4.45 -4.61 22.20
C GLN A 169 3.83 -5.73 21.32
N ASP A 170 3.55 -5.44 20.07
CA ASP A 170 3.07 -6.43 19.08
C ASP A 170 4.25 -7.25 18.54
N LYS A 171 4.67 -8.24 19.33
CA LYS A 171 5.80 -9.13 18.99
C LYS A 171 5.57 -9.90 17.68
N LYS A 172 4.31 -10.20 17.35
CA LYS A 172 3.98 -10.94 16.12
C LYS A 172 4.27 -10.07 14.91
N LEU A 173 3.73 -8.86 14.88
CA LEU A 173 3.95 -7.92 13.79
C LEU A 173 5.45 -7.55 13.65
N VAL A 174 6.15 -7.28 14.76
CA VAL A 174 7.61 -7.04 14.74
C VAL A 174 8.37 -8.19 14.09
N SER A 175 8.02 -9.44 14.45
CA SER A 175 8.65 -10.63 13.86
C SER A 175 8.36 -10.76 12.36
N GLU A 176 7.13 -10.50 11.93
CA GLU A 176 6.72 -10.55 10.52
C GLU A 176 7.47 -9.51 9.68
N LEU A 177 7.51 -8.25 10.13
CA LEU A 177 8.22 -7.16 9.45
C LEU A 177 9.71 -7.45 9.32
N THR A 178 10.34 -7.92 10.41
CA THR A 178 11.77 -8.26 10.44
C THR A 178 12.07 -9.42 9.50
N LYS A 179 11.25 -10.47 9.53
CA LYS A 179 11.39 -11.62 8.63
C LYS A 179 11.25 -11.22 7.18
N PHE A 180 10.23 -10.44 6.83
CA PHE A 180 10.04 -9.95 5.46
C PHE A 180 11.26 -9.18 4.97
N LYS A 181 11.76 -8.25 5.77
CA LYS A 181 12.96 -7.47 5.44
C LYS A 181 14.18 -8.35 5.20
N THR A 182 14.44 -9.33 6.06
CA THR A 182 15.61 -10.21 5.94
C THR A 182 15.53 -11.19 4.77
N THR A 183 14.35 -11.40 4.20
CA THR A 183 14.13 -12.24 3.02
C THR A 183 13.88 -11.45 1.73
N SER A 184 13.87 -10.11 1.79
CA SER A 184 13.66 -9.24 0.63
C SER A 184 14.85 -9.30 -0.34
N ILE A 185 14.56 -9.09 -1.63
CA ILE A 185 15.58 -9.05 -2.69
C ILE A 185 16.65 -7.99 -2.38
N GLY A 186 17.92 -8.36 -2.55
CA GLY A 186 19.06 -7.48 -2.27
C GLY A 186 19.54 -7.51 -0.82
N THR A 187 18.89 -8.26 0.08
CA THR A 187 19.41 -8.52 1.43
C THR A 187 20.33 -9.73 1.44
N ILE A 188 21.21 -9.80 2.46
CA ILE A 188 22.03 -10.99 2.67
C ILE A 188 21.11 -12.13 3.09
N ALA A 189 21.14 -13.23 2.34
CA ALA A 189 20.33 -14.41 2.65
C ALA A 189 20.63 -14.92 4.08
N PRO A 190 19.59 -15.29 4.86
CA PRO A 190 19.79 -15.87 6.16
C PRO A 190 20.67 -17.13 6.07
N ASP A 191 21.68 -17.21 6.94
CA ASP A 191 22.52 -18.38 7.02
C ASP A 191 21.77 -19.55 7.68
N PHE A 192 21.87 -20.73 7.11
CA PHE A 192 21.23 -21.93 7.64
C PHE A 192 22.16 -23.15 7.60
N SER A 193 21.89 -24.12 8.49
CA SER A 193 22.67 -25.35 8.58
C SER A 193 22.25 -26.31 7.46
N LEU A 194 23.24 -26.85 6.80
CA LEU A 194 23.13 -27.93 5.83
C LEU A 194 23.65 -29.23 6.47
N GLU A 195 22.91 -30.32 6.30
CA GLU A 195 23.32 -31.65 6.74
C GLU A 195 23.68 -32.50 5.52
N LYS A 196 24.86 -33.10 5.55
CA LYS A 196 25.30 -34.03 4.53
C LYS A 196 25.56 -35.39 5.20
N THR A 197 24.81 -36.40 4.77
CA THR A 197 24.92 -37.76 5.28
C THR A 197 25.65 -38.64 4.26
N PHE A 198 26.71 -39.29 4.69
CA PHE A 198 27.49 -40.29 3.95
C PHE A 198 27.54 -41.57 4.77
N GLY A 199 26.79 -42.57 4.39
CA GLY A 199 26.61 -43.77 5.22
C GLY A 199 26.01 -43.37 6.57
N ASP A 200 26.66 -43.80 7.67
CA ASP A 200 26.21 -43.48 9.05
C ASP A 200 26.78 -42.14 9.59
N ILE A 201 27.58 -41.43 8.76
CA ILE A 201 28.20 -40.14 9.16
C ILE A 201 27.40 -38.98 8.66
N THR A 202 26.86 -38.18 9.57
CA THR A 202 26.22 -36.90 9.25
C THR A 202 27.14 -35.75 9.64
N THR A 203 27.50 -34.93 8.65
CA THR A 203 28.26 -33.69 8.84
C THR A 203 27.35 -32.50 8.71
N LYS A 204 27.56 -31.51 9.57
CA LYS A 204 26.82 -30.24 9.51
C LYS A 204 27.76 -29.13 9.02
N THR A 205 27.27 -28.36 8.08
CA THR A 205 27.96 -27.15 7.61
C THR A 205 26.94 -26.01 7.50
N LYS A 206 27.40 -24.80 7.30
CA LYS A 206 26.53 -23.65 7.05
C LYS A 206 26.58 -23.26 5.59
N LEU A 207 25.52 -22.61 5.09
CA LEU A 207 25.51 -22.05 3.75
C LEU A 207 26.70 -21.11 3.54
N SER A 208 27.00 -20.24 4.51
CA SER A 208 28.13 -19.31 4.48
C SER A 208 29.52 -19.96 4.50
N ALA A 209 29.60 -21.24 4.86
CA ALA A 209 30.85 -22.01 4.90
C ALA A 209 31.07 -22.86 3.64
N LEU A 210 30.20 -22.78 2.66
CA LEU A 210 30.38 -23.44 1.38
C LEU A 210 31.53 -22.81 0.60
N ASN A 211 32.25 -23.63 -0.19
CA ASN A 211 33.36 -23.13 -1.01
C ASN A 211 32.82 -22.20 -2.12
N THR A 212 33.32 -20.97 -2.18
CA THR A 212 32.91 -19.95 -3.16
C THR A 212 33.37 -20.22 -4.59
N ASP A 213 34.30 -21.18 -4.78
CA ASP A 213 34.78 -21.58 -6.12
C ASP A 213 33.81 -22.52 -6.84
N ASN A 214 32.77 -23.00 -6.14
CA ASN A 214 31.75 -23.88 -6.70
C ASN A 214 30.42 -23.13 -6.91
N GLU A 215 29.69 -23.55 -7.93
CA GLU A 215 28.30 -23.16 -8.10
C GLU A 215 27.38 -24.10 -7.32
N TYR A 216 26.35 -23.54 -6.68
CA TYR A 216 25.39 -24.29 -5.87
C TYR A 216 23.98 -24.01 -6.34
N VAL A 217 23.17 -25.05 -6.49
CA VAL A 217 21.74 -24.97 -6.74
C VAL A 217 21.00 -25.28 -5.45
N ILE A 218 20.28 -24.29 -4.93
CA ILE A 218 19.44 -24.44 -3.73
C ILE A 218 18.01 -24.65 -4.18
N VAL A 219 17.44 -25.80 -3.77
CA VAL A 219 16.06 -26.15 -4.16
C VAL A 219 15.19 -26.20 -2.92
N PHE A 220 14.14 -25.38 -2.91
CA PHE A 220 13.10 -25.43 -1.90
C PHE A 220 11.98 -26.36 -2.39
N TRP A 221 11.77 -27.47 -1.69
CA TRP A 221 10.78 -28.47 -2.09
C TRP A 221 10.06 -29.07 -0.89
N SER A 222 8.93 -29.76 -1.16
CA SER A 222 8.18 -30.48 -0.14
C SER A 222 7.78 -31.86 -0.67
N SER A 223 7.86 -32.89 0.17
CA SER A 223 7.36 -34.23 -0.15
C SER A 223 5.82 -34.28 -0.33
N ALA A 224 5.10 -33.27 0.16
CA ALA A 224 3.66 -33.13 -0.05
C ALA A 224 3.31 -32.43 -1.37
N CYS A 225 4.30 -31.89 -2.08
CA CYS A 225 4.13 -31.22 -3.37
C CYS A 225 4.29 -32.24 -4.51
N SER A 226 3.21 -32.63 -5.16
CA SER A 226 3.24 -33.62 -6.25
C SER A 226 4.13 -33.19 -7.43
N HIS A 227 4.14 -31.91 -7.76
CA HIS A 227 5.00 -31.36 -8.81
C HIS A 227 6.49 -31.48 -8.44
N CYS A 228 6.86 -31.17 -7.21
CA CYS A 228 8.22 -31.32 -6.73
C CYS A 228 8.72 -32.79 -6.81
N MET A 229 7.83 -33.73 -6.52
CA MET A 229 8.17 -35.18 -6.58
C MET A 229 8.47 -35.67 -8.00
N LEU A 230 7.98 -34.99 -9.03
CA LEU A 230 8.29 -35.27 -10.44
C LEU A 230 9.59 -34.59 -10.89
N GLU A 231 9.84 -33.37 -10.44
CA GLU A 231 10.98 -32.56 -10.89
C GLU A 231 12.31 -32.90 -10.17
N ILE A 232 12.28 -33.21 -8.87
CA ILE A 232 13.50 -33.49 -8.11
C ILE A 232 14.32 -34.68 -8.66
N PRO A 233 13.72 -35.81 -9.08
CA PRO A 233 14.47 -36.90 -9.70
C PRO A 233 15.18 -36.45 -11.00
N GLN A 234 14.53 -35.66 -11.85
CA GLN A 234 15.10 -35.16 -13.10
C GLN A 234 16.28 -34.22 -12.82
N LEU A 235 16.14 -33.32 -11.84
CA LEU A 235 17.24 -32.45 -11.42
C LEU A 235 18.44 -33.26 -10.90
N LYS A 236 18.21 -34.33 -10.13
CA LYS A 236 19.27 -35.21 -9.65
C LYS A 236 20.03 -35.92 -10.78
N GLU A 237 19.33 -36.31 -11.83
CA GLU A 237 20.00 -36.92 -13.00
C GLU A 237 20.80 -35.87 -13.77
N PHE A 238 20.27 -34.68 -13.93
CA PHE A 238 20.97 -33.54 -14.59
C PHE A 238 22.29 -33.18 -13.87
N VAL A 239 22.30 -33.15 -12.53
CA VAL A 239 23.51 -32.80 -11.75
C VAL A 239 24.56 -33.90 -11.76
N LYS A 240 24.23 -35.15 -12.13
CA LYS A 240 25.21 -36.24 -12.23
C LYS A 240 25.97 -36.25 -13.56
N MET A 241 25.48 -35.52 -14.58
CA MET A 241 26.14 -35.36 -15.88
C MET A 241 27.23 -34.33 -15.83
#